data_e946be72f6bb9997c69c5bc6760c2fab
#
_entry.id   e946be72f6bb9997c69c5bc6760c2fab
#
_cell.length_a   1.000
_cell.length_b   1.000
_cell.length_c   1.000
_cell.angle_alpha   90.00
_cell.angle_beta   90.00
_cell.angle_gamma   90.00
#
_symmetry.space_group_name_H-M   'P 1'
#
loop_
_entity.id
_entity.type
_entity.pdbx_description
1 polymer ?
#
loop_
_entity_poly.entity_id
_entity_poly.type
_entity_poly.pdbx_seq_one_letter_code
_entity_poly.pdbx_strand_id
1 'polypeptide(L)'
;GSGMSVMEMSHRGKEFMSIAEKAESDFRELADIPKNYKVLFLQGGASSQFSMVPMNLLRGKTKADYINTGQWSTKAIEEANRYCTINVAASSAETNFTYVPTQDKWHLDPEAAYIHYTSNETIGGVEFHWIPGIDPRNGIPLVADMSSDILSRPLDITRFGLVYAGAQKNLGPAGLTLVVVREDLLGKPLAGTPTLYDYQIHAQNDSMYNTPPTYAMYITGLVFAWLKNKGGLVMMEKINITK
;
A
#
# COMPACT_ATOMS: atom_id res chain seq x y z
N GLY A 1 -32.50 5.58 -4.48
CA GLY A 1 -31.43 5.91 -3.55
C GLY A 1 -31.99 6.42 -2.22
N SER A 2 -31.12 6.61 -1.22
CA SER A 2 -31.48 7.07 0.13
C SER A 2 -31.99 8.51 0.20
N GLY A 3 -31.88 9.27 -0.90
CA GLY A 3 -32.23 10.72 -0.93
C GLY A 3 -31.19 11.63 -0.28
N MET A 4 -30.06 11.06 0.17
CA MET A 4 -28.95 11.79 0.80
C MET A 4 -27.68 11.68 -0.05
N SER A 5 -26.86 12.72 -0.02
CA SER A 5 -25.47 12.65 -0.51
C SER A 5 -24.64 11.72 0.37
N VAL A 6 -23.67 11.03 -0.22
CA VAL A 6 -22.71 10.22 0.56
C VAL A 6 -21.94 11.06 1.59
N MET A 7 -21.81 12.37 1.35
CA MET A 7 -21.15 13.31 2.27
C MET A 7 -21.99 13.61 3.52
N GLU A 8 -23.30 13.33 3.49
CA GLU A 8 -24.24 13.54 4.60
C GLU A 8 -24.54 12.24 5.36
N MET A 9 -24.15 11.09 4.79
CA MET A 9 -24.38 9.78 5.41
C MET A 9 -23.51 9.58 6.66
N SER A 10 -24.10 9.03 7.71
CA SER A 10 -23.31 8.49 8.80
C SER A 10 -22.47 7.33 8.29
N HIS A 11 -21.14 7.35 8.53
CA HIS A 11 -20.24 6.24 8.17
C HIS A 11 -20.58 4.91 8.87
N ARG A 12 -21.39 4.95 9.92
CA ARG A 12 -21.91 3.76 10.64
C ARG A 12 -23.35 3.42 10.24
N GLY A 13 -23.95 4.20 9.34
CA GLY A 13 -25.27 3.91 8.78
C GLY A 13 -25.21 2.77 7.77
N LYS A 14 -26.31 2.04 7.62
CA LYS A 14 -26.41 0.88 6.71
C LYS A 14 -26.06 1.22 5.26
N GLU A 15 -26.42 2.39 4.82
CA GLU A 15 -26.17 2.88 3.45
C GLU A 15 -24.69 3.01 3.17
N PHE A 16 -23.95 3.67 4.08
CA PHE A 16 -22.51 3.84 3.89
C PHE A 16 -21.76 2.52 4.12
N MET A 17 -22.14 1.73 5.12
CA MET A 17 -21.53 0.41 5.33
C MET A 17 -21.66 -0.46 4.09
N SER A 18 -22.81 -0.48 3.42
CA SER A 18 -22.99 -1.22 2.16
C SER A 18 -22.07 -0.70 1.03
N ILE A 19 -21.81 0.62 0.98
CA ILE A 19 -20.86 1.21 0.02
C ILE A 19 -19.43 0.72 0.34
N ALA A 20 -19.04 0.74 1.60
CA ALA A 20 -17.72 0.32 2.06
C ALA A 20 -17.45 -1.17 1.80
N GLU A 21 -18.41 -2.03 2.18
CA GLU A 21 -18.36 -3.48 1.96
C GLU A 21 -18.25 -3.81 0.46
N LYS A 22 -19.04 -3.11 -0.38
CA LYS A 22 -18.95 -3.29 -1.81
C LYS A 22 -17.60 -2.85 -2.38
N ALA A 23 -17.07 -1.73 -1.93
CA ALA A 23 -15.75 -1.24 -2.37
C ALA A 23 -14.64 -2.25 -2.01
N GLU A 24 -14.65 -2.79 -0.79
CA GLU A 24 -13.70 -3.82 -0.37
C GLU A 24 -13.86 -5.11 -1.19
N SER A 25 -15.08 -5.58 -1.37
CA SER A 25 -15.37 -6.78 -2.15
C SER A 25 -14.90 -6.64 -3.61
N ASP A 26 -15.19 -5.51 -4.25
CA ASP A 26 -14.78 -5.25 -5.63
C ASP A 26 -13.25 -5.17 -5.76
N PHE A 27 -12.57 -4.55 -4.78
CA PHE A 27 -11.12 -4.50 -4.76
C PHE A 27 -10.49 -5.88 -4.55
N ARG A 28 -11.02 -6.68 -3.61
CA ARG A 28 -10.56 -8.05 -3.37
C ARG A 28 -10.67 -8.92 -4.62
N GLU A 29 -11.78 -8.80 -5.35
CA GLU A 29 -11.98 -9.52 -6.60
C GLU A 29 -11.02 -9.07 -7.70
N LEU A 30 -10.81 -7.74 -7.85
CA LEU A 30 -9.90 -7.18 -8.86
C LEU A 30 -8.45 -7.60 -8.67
N ALA A 31 -7.98 -7.63 -7.42
CA ALA A 31 -6.58 -7.86 -7.08
C ALA A 31 -6.33 -9.28 -6.54
N ASP A 32 -7.33 -10.17 -6.61
CA ASP A 32 -7.29 -11.57 -6.13
C ASP A 32 -6.72 -11.69 -4.71
N ILE A 33 -7.27 -10.88 -3.77
CA ILE A 33 -6.74 -10.77 -2.42
C ILE A 33 -7.20 -11.93 -1.52
N PRO A 34 -6.27 -12.76 -1.02
CA PRO A 34 -6.61 -13.89 -0.16
C PRO A 34 -7.22 -13.44 1.19
N LYS A 35 -7.97 -14.36 1.83
CA LYS A 35 -8.66 -14.07 3.10
C LYS A 35 -7.71 -13.76 4.28
N ASN A 36 -6.46 -14.23 4.22
CA ASN A 36 -5.44 -13.96 5.23
C ASN A 36 -4.74 -12.59 5.06
N TYR A 37 -5.31 -11.72 4.22
CA TYR A 37 -4.94 -10.31 4.11
C TYR A 37 -6.08 -9.42 4.56
N LYS A 38 -5.75 -8.37 5.30
CA LYS A 38 -6.68 -7.28 5.62
C LYS A 38 -6.55 -6.17 4.60
N VAL A 39 -7.69 -5.65 4.17
CA VAL A 39 -7.80 -4.45 3.32
C VAL A 39 -8.24 -3.32 4.23
N LEU A 40 -7.45 -2.25 4.28
CA LEU A 40 -7.70 -1.11 5.16
C LEU A 40 -7.88 0.15 4.31
N PHE A 41 -8.91 0.91 4.64
CA PHE A 41 -9.20 2.22 4.04
C PHE A 41 -8.84 3.32 5.05
N LEU A 42 -7.67 3.90 4.88
CA LEU A 42 -7.06 4.82 5.84
C LEU A 42 -7.03 6.26 5.31
N GLN A 43 -6.45 7.16 6.09
CA GLN A 43 -6.19 8.55 5.75
C GLN A 43 -4.67 8.82 5.78
N GLY A 44 -4.25 10.01 5.35
CA GLY A 44 -2.87 10.48 5.48
C GLY A 44 -1.96 10.23 4.28
N GLY A 45 -2.45 9.53 3.25
CA GLY A 45 -1.67 9.25 2.03
C GLY A 45 -0.46 8.33 2.27
N ALA A 46 0.38 8.19 1.26
CA ALA A 46 1.65 7.46 1.37
C ALA A 46 2.57 8.06 2.47
N SER A 47 2.49 9.38 2.69
CA SER A 47 3.33 10.04 3.70
C SER A 47 3.09 9.52 5.11
N SER A 48 1.84 9.23 5.50
CA SER A 48 1.57 8.56 6.78
C SER A 48 2.08 7.13 6.78
N GLN A 49 2.07 6.43 5.64
CA GLN A 49 2.56 5.05 5.55
C GLN A 49 4.07 4.97 5.74
N PHE A 50 4.83 6.02 5.39
CA PHE A 50 6.27 6.07 5.66
C PHE A 50 6.60 5.95 7.16
N SER A 51 5.70 6.45 8.03
CA SER A 51 5.77 6.27 9.49
C SER A 51 5.09 4.97 9.95
N MET A 52 3.88 4.67 9.43
CA MET A 52 3.08 3.54 9.90
C MET A 52 3.75 2.20 9.61
N VAL A 53 4.43 2.06 8.47
CA VAL A 53 5.14 0.82 8.12
C VAL A 53 6.19 0.46 9.18
N PRO A 54 7.18 1.29 9.51
CA PRO A 54 8.13 0.95 10.56
C PRO A 54 7.46 0.79 11.94
N MET A 55 6.47 1.62 12.29
CA MET A 55 5.76 1.50 13.57
C MET A 55 5.09 0.14 13.75
N ASN A 56 4.57 -0.48 12.70
CA ASN A 56 3.84 -1.76 12.77
C ASN A 56 4.71 -2.98 12.43
N LEU A 57 5.71 -2.83 11.54
CA LEU A 57 6.44 -3.98 11.01
C LEU A 57 7.82 -4.21 11.62
N LEU A 58 8.35 -3.32 12.43
CA LEU A 58 9.61 -3.57 13.16
C LEU A 58 9.48 -4.73 14.14
N ARG A 59 8.37 -4.84 14.87
CA ARG A 59 8.00 -6.00 15.68
C ARG A 59 9.12 -6.50 16.61
N GLY A 60 9.87 -5.55 17.19
CA GLY A 60 10.99 -5.81 18.10
C GLY A 60 12.35 -5.87 17.42
N LYS A 61 12.42 -5.84 16.09
CA LYS A 61 13.65 -5.62 15.33
C LYS A 61 13.98 -4.13 15.24
N THR A 62 15.22 -3.81 14.88
CA THR A 62 15.72 -2.42 14.86
C THR A 62 16.24 -1.98 13.49
N LYS A 63 16.13 -2.83 12.47
CA LYS A 63 16.67 -2.59 11.12
C LYS A 63 15.63 -2.87 10.06
N ALA A 64 15.71 -2.17 8.94
CA ALA A 64 14.90 -2.42 7.75
C ALA A 64 15.70 -2.14 6.48
N ASP A 65 15.38 -2.86 5.40
CA ASP A 65 15.98 -2.68 4.09
C ASP A 65 15.11 -1.80 3.20
N TYR A 66 15.76 -0.90 2.47
CA TYR A 66 15.10 -0.04 1.50
C TYR A 66 15.84 -0.05 0.16
N ILE A 67 15.06 -0.03 -0.92
CA ILE A 67 15.57 0.17 -2.29
C ILE A 67 15.29 1.62 -2.67
N ASN A 68 16.36 2.39 -2.94
CA ASN A 68 16.27 3.81 -3.24
C ASN A 68 16.36 4.06 -4.74
N THR A 69 15.21 4.32 -5.37
CA THR A 69 15.06 4.52 -6.81
C THR A 69 14.51 5.89 -7.21
N GLY A 70 14.35 6.80 -6.25
CA GLY A 70 13.85 8.13 -6.56
C GLY A 70 13.47 8.97 -5.34
N GLN A 71 12.63 9.97 -5.59
CA GLN A 71 12.23 10.94 -4.55
C GLN A 71 11.30 10.33 -3.49
N TRP A 72 10.41 9.42 -3.87
CA TRP A 72 9.45 8.84 -2.94
C TRP A 72 10.11 7.81 -2.03
N SER A 73 10.97 6.95 -2.58
CA SER A 73 11.78 6.04 -1.76
C SER A 73 12.74 6.79 -0.83
N THR A 74 13.34 7.91 -1.29
CA THR A 74 14.17 8.77 -0.43
C THR A 74 13.37 9.32 0.76
N LYS A 75 12.15 9.85 0.54
CA LYS A 75 11.28 10.34 1.62
C LYS A 75 10.85 9.23 2.58
N ALA A 76 10.59 8.04 2.05
CA ALA A 76 10.26 6.88 2.88
C ALA A 76 11.44 6.49 3.78
N ILE A 77 12.67 6.51 3.26
CA ILE A 77 13.91 6.29 4.01
C ILE A 77 14.10 7.35 5.10
N GLU A 78 13.97 8.63 4.75
CA GLU A 78 14.12 9.75 5.69
C GLU A 78 13.16 9.63 6.87
N GLU A 79 11.90 9.29 6.61
CA GLU A 79 10.91 9.12 7.69
C GLU A 79 11.17 7.85 8.51
N ALA A 80 11.48 6.72 7.86
CA ALA A 80 11.74 5.45 8.57
C ALA A 80 12.99 5.50 9.45
N ASN A 81 13.99 6.31 9.11
CA ASN A 81 15.18 6.55 9.94
C ASN A 81 14.88 7.13 11.33
N ARG A 82 13.67 7.66 11.55
CA ARG A 82 13.21 8.11 12.88
C ARG A 82 12.90 6.95 13.82
N TYR A 83 12.68 5.76 13.28
CA TYR A 83 12.17 4.59 14.01
C TYR A 83 13.16 3.43 14.07
N CYS A 84 14.05 3.32 13.09
CA CYS A 84 15.00 2.20 12.98
C CYS A 84 16.24 2.58 12.16
N THR A 85 17.25 1.71 12.19
CA THR A 85 18.39 1.82 11.30
C THR A 85 18.03 1.33 9.90
N ILE A 86 18.24 2.16 8.88
CA ILE A 86 17.95 1.80 7.50
C ILE A 86 19.23 1.30 6.83
N ASN A 87 19.16 0.10 6.23
CA ASN A 87 20.09 -0.36 5.24
C ASN A 87 19.53 0.00 3.84
N VAL A 88 20.22 0.84 3.11
CA VAL A 88 19.90 1.10 1.69
C VAL A 88 20.50 -0.04 0.89
N ALA A 89 19.70 -1.11 0.71
CA ALA A 89 20.16 -2.37 0.11
C ALA A 89 20.53 -2.23 -1.38
N ALA A 90 19.94 -1.28 -2.08
CA ALA A 90 20.32 -0.86 -3.43
C ALA A 90 19.88 0.56 -3.71
N SER A 91 20.59 1.25 -4.58
CA SER A 91 20.27 2.62 -4.98
C SER A 91 20.71 2.88 -6.42
N SER A 92 20.00 3.76 -7.12
CA SER A 92 20.41 4.32 -8.41
C SER A 92 20.68 5.84 -8.33
N ALA A 93 20.98 6.35 -7.12
CA ALA A 93 21.24 7.77 -6.87
C ALA A 93 22.47 8.29 -7.65
N GLU A 94 23.46 7.46 -7.89
CA GLU A 94 24.69 7.80 -8.64
C GLU A 94 24.41 8.21 -10.10
N THR A 95 23.25 7.80 -10.63
CA THR A 95 22.79 8.21 -11.98
C THR A 95 21.58 9.13 -11.93
N ASN A 96 21.33 9.81 -10.80
CA ASN A 96 20.12 10.61 -10.58
C ASN A 96 18.83 9.81 -10.77
N PHE A 97 18.80 8.53 -10.33
CA PHE A 97 17.63 7.67 -10.37
C PHE A 97 17.06 7.46 -11.79
N THR A 98 17.90 7.04 -12.73
CA THR A 98 17.49 6.79 -14.12
C THR A 98 17.17 5.33 -14.43
N TYR A 99 17.34 4.41 -13.47
CA TYR A 99 17.10 3.00 -13.67
C TYR A 99 16.68 2.28 -12.34
N VAL A 100 16.16 1.06 -12.49
CA VAL A 100 15.92 0.15 -11.36
C VAL A 100 17.14 -0.76 -11.18
N PRO A 101 17.80 -0.76 -9.99
CA PRO A 101 18.89 -1.70 -9.72
C PRO A 101 18.41 -3.14 -9.82
N THR A 102 19.12 -3.97 -10.58
CA THR A 102 18.82 -5.40 -10.69
C THR A 102 19.01 -6.12 -9.37
N GLN A 103 18.21 -7.15 -9.10
CA GLN A 103 18.14 -7.78 -7.77
C GLN A 103 19.47 -8.44 -7.33
N ASP A 104 20.32 -8.86 -8.25
CA ASP A 104 21.66 -9.36 -7.97
C ASP A 104 22.62 -8.32 -7.38
N LYS A 105 22.24 -7.03 -7.46
CA LYS A 105 22.99 -5.90 -6.87
C LYS A 105 22.48 -5.50 -5.48
N TRP A 106 21.44 -6.19 -4.96
CA TRP A 106 20.88 -5.84 -3.66
C TRP A 106 21.68 -6.47 -2.52
N HIS A 107 22.06 -5.67 -1.55
CA HIS A 107 22.77 -6.07 -0.34
C HIS A 107 21.81 -6.08 0.85
N LEU A 108 20.98 -7.12 0.94
CA LEU A 108 19.97 -7.27 1.99
C LEU A 108 20.59 -7.64 3.34
N ASP A 109 20.09 -7.04 4.42
CA ASP A 109 20.47 -7.40 5.80
C ASP A 109 19.56 -8.57 6.26
N PRO A 110 20.09 -9.74 6.62
CA PRO A 110 19.29 -10.88 7.09
C PRO A 110 18.53 -10.60 8.40
N GLU A 111 18.92 -9.57 9.15
CA GLU A 111 18.23 -9.15 10.36
C GLU A 111 17.15 -8.10 10.12
N ALA A 112 16.96 -7.62 8.88
CA ALA A 112 15.94 -6.63 8.55
C ALA A 112 14.54 -7.12 8.97
N ALA A 113 13.71 -6.18 9.43
CA ALA A 113 12.33 -6.45 9.78
C ALA A 113 11.45 -6.61 8.52
N TYR A 114 11.75 -5.85 7.49
CA TYR A 114 11.08 -5.86 6.19
C TYR A 114 12.00 -5.27 5.12
N ILE A 115 11.63 -5.50 3.85
CA ILE A 115 12.26 -4.88 2.68
C ILE A 115 11.23 -3.96 2.03
N HIS A 116 11.57 -2.69 1.87
CA HIS A 116 10.68 -1.70 1.27
C HIS A 116 11.19 -1.24 -0.09
N TYR A 117 10.28 -1.10 -1.07
CA TYR A 117 10.55 -0.44 -2.34
C TYR A 117 9.35 0.38 -2.83
N THR A 118 9.60 1.35 -3.68
CA THR A 118 8.57 2.11 -4.39
C THR A 118 8.44 1.55 -5.79
N SER A 119 7.29 0.94 -6.11
CA SER A 119 7.10 0.21 -7.37
C SER A 119 7.17 1.10 -8.60
N ASN A 120 6.73 2.37 -8.46
CA ASN A 120 6.84 3.39 -9.50
C ASN A 120 7.15 4.77 -8.89
N GLU A 121 8.32 5.30 -9.22
CA GLU A 121 8.77 6.65 -8.88
C GLU A 121 8.17 7.66 -9.85
N THR A 122 6.99 8.17 -9.55
CA THR A 122 6.15 8.97 -10.44
C THR A 122 6.84 10.21 -11.01
N ILE A 123 7.74 10.84 -10.25
CA ILE A 123 8.44 12.08 -10.65
C ILE A 123 9.57 11.73 -11.62
N GLY A 124 10.37 10.73 -11.31
CA GLY A 124 11.50 10.30 -12.14
C GLY A 124 11.10 9.38 -13.30
N GLY A 125 9.91 8.81 -13.27
CA GLY A 125 9.43 7.85 -14.28
C GLY A 125 10.16 6.51 -14.24
N VAL A 126 10.66 6.11 -13.08
CA VAL A 126 11.36 4.83 -12.89
C VAL A 126 10.40 3.82 -12.26
N GLU A 127 10.14 2.73 -12.97
CA GLU A 127 9.16 1.72 -12.59
C GLU A 127 9.77 0.31 -12.55
N PHE A 128 9.39 -0.47 -11.54
CA PHE A 128 9.65 -1.90 -11.47
C PHE A 128 8.62 -2.66 -12.31
N HIS A 129 9.04 -3.23 -13.44
CA HIS A 129 8.19 -4.11 -14.26
C HIS A 129 8.19 -5.56 -13.78
N TRP A 130 8.71 -5.82 -12.59
CA TRP A 130 8.82 -7.14 -11.95
C TRP A 130 8.67 -7.01 -10.43
N ILE A 131 8.19 -8.08 -9.80
CA ILE A 131 8.12 -8.16 -8.33
C ILE A 131 9.44 -8.74 -7.82
N PRO A 132 10.10 -8.10 -6.82
CA PRO A 132 11.33 -8.64 -6.23
C PRO A 132 11.18 -10.08 -5.76
N GLY A 133 12.16 -10.91 -6.13
CA GLY A 133 12.19 -12.35 -5.82
C GLY A 133 12.58 -12.65 -4.38
N ILE A 134 11.90 -12.05 -3.39
CA ILE A 134 12.12 -12.33 -1.98
C ILE A 134 11.45 -13.65 -1.63
N ASP A 135 12.21 -14.59 -1.07
CA ASP A 135 11.66 -15.85 -0.58
C ASP A 135 10.86 -15.58 0.72
N PRO A 136 9.53 -15.75 0.72
CA PRO A 136 8.73 -15.52 1.91
C PRO A 136 9.09 -16.47 3.08
N ARG A 137 9.78 -17.57 2.81
CA ARG A 137 10.28 -18.51 3.84
C ARG A 137 11.40 -17.92 4.68
N ASN A 138 12.12 -16.92 4.19
CA ASN A 138 13.13 -16.20 4.96
C ASN A 138 12.53 -15.32 6.07
N GLY A 139 11.20 -15.22 6.15
CA GLY A 139 10.48 -14.50 7.20
C GLY A 139 10.56 -12.97 7.10
N ILE A 140 11.23 -12.42 6.08
CA ILE A 140 11.34 -10.97 5.86
C ILE A 140 10.27 -10.55 4.85
N PRO A 141 9.22 -9.81 5.26
CA PRO A 141 8.15 -9.41 4.37
C PRO A 141 8.61 -8.31 3.39
N LEU A 142 8.14 -8.43 2.13
CA LEU A 142 8.27 -7.39 1.14
C LEU A 142 7.15 -6.35 1.33
N VAL A 143 7.52 -5.06 1.31
CA VAL A 143 6.62 -3.91 1.42
C VAL A 143 6.73 -3.07 0.17
N ALA A 144 5.60 -2.66 -0.41
CA ALA A 144 5.58 -1.83 -1.59
C ALA A 144 4.71 -0.58 -1.45
N ASP A 145 5.29 0.57 -1.83
CA ASP A 145 4.50 1.75 -2.21
C ASP A 145 4.06 1.59 -3.67
N MET A 146 2.76 1.40 -3.86
CA MET A 146 2.14 1.27 -5.18
C MET A 146 1.19 2.43 -5.48
N SER A 147 1.40 3.60 -4.90
CA SER A 147 0.48 4.74 -5.02
C SER A 147 0.19 5.12 -6.47
N SER A 148 1.12 4.93 -7.40
CA SER A 148 0.95 5.34 -8.78
C SER A 148 0.64 4.23 -9.78
N ASP A 149 0.86 2.97 -9.44
CA ASP A 149 0.71 1.84 -10.36
C ASP A 149 -0.20 0.70 -9.88
N ILE A 150 -0.72 0.77 -8.64
CA ILE A 150 -1.70 -0.20 -8.16
C ILE A 150 -2.90 -0.27 -9.11
N LEU A 151 -3.40 -1.48 -9.39
CA LEU A 151 -4.49 -1.75 -10.35
C LEU A 151 -4.19 -1.35 -11.81
N SER A 152 -2.94 -1.04 -12.17
CA SER A 152 -2.54 -0.80 -13.57
C SER A 152 -2.36 -2.10 -14.36
N ARG A 153 -2.10 -3.20 -13.67
CA ARG A 153 -1.87 -4.57 -14.18
C ARG A 153 -2.20 -5.62 -13.12
N PRO A 154 -2.31 -6.91 -13.46
CA PRO A 154 -2.41 -7.99 -12.47
C PRO A 154 -1.23 -7.97 -11.50
N LEU A 155 -1.52 -8.29 -10.23
CA LEU A 155 -0.54 -8.31 -9.15
C LEU A 155 -0.73 -9.57 -8.31
N ASP A 156 0.35 -10.33 -8.11
CA ASP A 156 0.35 -11.42 -7.14
C ASP A 156 0.59 -10.87 -5.73
N ILE A 157 -0.48 -10.56 -5.02
CA ILE A 157 -0.44 -9.98 -3.68
C ILE A 157 0.22 -10.94 -2.66
N THR A 158 0.26 -12.24 -2.92
CA THR A 158 0.84 -13.23 -2.00
C THR A 158 2.36 -13.08 -1.85
N ARG A 159 3.00 -12.37 -2.78
CA ARG A 159 4.43 -12.03 -2.72
C ARG A 159 4.76 -10.94 -1.70
N PHE A 160 3.75 -10.26 -1.14
CA PHE A 160 3.92 -9.11 -0.26
C PHE A 160 3.49 -9.41 1.17
N GLY A 161 4.19 -8.81 2.13
CA GLY A 161 3.69 -8.69 3.48
C GLY A 161 2.73 -7.50 3.63
N LEU A 162 3.02 -6.41 2.90
CA LEU A 162 2.21 -5.21 2.89
C LEU A 162 2.36 -4.46 1.57
N VAL A 163 1.22 -3.98 1.05
CA VAL A 163 1.16 -3.02 -0.05
C VAL A 163 0.34 -1.82 0.40
N TYR A 164 0.78 -0.61 0.08
CA TYR A 164 0.00 0.59 0.32
C TYR A 164 -0.06 1.50 -0.91
N ALA A 165 -1.11 2.31 -0.98
CA ALA A 165 -1.31 3.25 -2.07
C ALA A 165 -2.13 4.47 -1.63
N GLY A 166 -1.58 5.67 -1.80
CA GLY A 166 -2.36 6.90 -1.77
C GLY A 166 -3.28 6.98 -2.99
N ALA A 167 -4.57 7.28 -2.79
CA ALA A 167 -5.57 7.16 -3.84
C ALA A 167 -5.47 8.22 -4.95
N GLN A 168 -4.87 9.38 -4.68
CA GLN A 168 -4.87 10.57 -5.55
C GLN A 168 -4.26 10.38 -6.95
N LYS A 169 -3.73 9.21 -7.27
CA LYS A 169 -3.15 8.88 -8.59
C LYS A 169 -4.04 7.90 -9.33
N ASN A 170 -3.85 6.60 -9.14
CA ASN A 170 -4.52 5.57 -9.94
C ASN A 170 -5.82 5.02 -9.31
N LEU A 171 -6.05 5.20 -8.02
CA LEU A 171 -7.23 4.66 -7.33
C LEU A 171 -8.45 5.59 -7.35
N GLY A 172 -8.25 6.91 -7.25
CA GLY A 172 -9.35 7.85 -7.13
C GLY A 172 -8.93 9.21 -6.58
N PRO A 173 -9.82 9.91 -5.84
CA PRO A 173 -9.52 11.23 -5.30
C PRO A 173 -8.58 11.17 -4.10
N ALA A 174 -7.93 12.30 -3.80
CA ALA A 174 -7.13 12.48 -2.59
C ALA A 174 -7.97 12.26 -1.32
N GLY A 175 -7.30 11.89 -0.23
CA GLY A 175 -7.92 11.71 1.08
C GLY A 175 -8.06 10.26 1.53
N LEU A 176 -8.02 9.30 0.61
CA LEU A 176 -8.01 7.88 0.91
C LEU A 176 -6.59 7.30 0.75
N THR A 177 -6.25 6.37 1.62
CA THR A 177 -5.07 5.52 1.53
C THR A 177 -5.50 4.06 1.65
N LEU A 178 -5.19 3.27 0.65
CA LEU A 178 -5.44 1.84 0.66
C LEU A 178 -4.22 1.12 1.23
N VAL A 179 -4.45 0.18 2.16
CA VAL A 179 -3.40 -0.70 2.68
C VAL A 179 -3.90 -2.13 2.60
N VAL A 180 -3.07 -3.01 2.06
CA VAL A 180 -3.28 -4.46 2.06
C VAL A 180 -2.16 -5.06 2.90
N VAL A 181 -2.50 -5.68 4.01
CA VAL A 181 -1.52 -6.22 4.96
C VAL A 181 -1.83 -7.65 5.31
N ARG A 182 -0.81 -8.50 5.32
CA ARG A 182 -0.92 -9.91 5.72
C ARG A 182 -1.22 -10.00 7.22
N GLU A 183 -2.20 -10.82 7.59
CA GLU A 183 -2.79 -10.86 8.93
C GLU A 183 -1.78 -11.21 10.04
N ASP A 184 -0.78 -12.05 9.74
CA ASP A 184 0.29 -12.43 10.68
C ASP A 184 1.23 -11.27 11.04
N LEU A 185 1.21 -10.17 10.29
CA LEU A 185 2.02 -8.98 10.54
C LEU A 185 1.35 -7.97 11.48
N LEU A 186 0.11 -8.17 11.83
CA LEU A 186 -0.65 -7.29 12.73
C LEU A 186 -0.31 -7.52 14.23
N GLY A 187 -0.66 -6.55 15.08
CA GLY A 187 -0.75 -6.70 16.53
C GLY A 187 0.56 -6.58 17.32
N LYS A 188 1.65 -6.11 16.72
CA LYS A 188 2.92 -5.87 17.42
C LYS A 188 3.53 -4.51 17.06
N PRO A 189 2.78 -3.40 17.24
CA PRO A 189 3.31 -2.09 16.93
C PRO A 189 4.43 -1.70 17.92
N LEU A 190 5.24 -0.70 17.54
CA LEU A 190 6.20 -0.09 18.45
C LEU A 190 5.50 0.53 19.66
N ALA A 191 6.16 0.52 20.81
CA ALA A 191 5.66 1.22 21.98
C ALA A 191 5.49 2.72 21.67
N GLY A 192 4.34 3.27 22.05
CA GLY A 192 3.99 4.66 21.79
C GLY A 192 3.39 4.93 20.40
N THR A 193 3.15 3.90 19.60
CA THR A 193 2.40 4.06 18.34
C THR A 193 1.02 4.65 18.62
N PRO A 194 0.64 5.78 18.00
CA PRO A 194 -0.70 6.33 18.14
C PRO A 194 -1.77 5.34 17.68
N THR A 195 -2.93 5.33 18.35
CA THR A 195 -4.03 4.39 18.04
C THR A 195 -4.41 4.39 16.56
N LEU A 196 -4.48 5.58 15.92
CA LEU A 196 -4.81 5.69 14.51
C LEU A 196 -3.67 5.27 13.56
N TYR A 197 -2.49 4.93 14.08
CA TYR A 197 -1.35 4.45 13.30
C TYR A 197 -1.11 2.96 13.51
N ASP A 198 -1.95 2.28 14.32
CA ASP A 198 -1.91 0.84 14.52
C ASP A 198 -2.85 0.13 13.52
N TYR A 199 -2.29 -0.64 12.60
CA TYR A 199 -3.06 -1.39 11.60
C TYR A 199 -4.02 -2.40 12.24
N GLN A 200 -3.67 -2.97 13.40
CA GLN A 200 -4.54 -3.91 14.12
C GLN A 200 -5.85 -3.27 14.55
N ILE A 201 -5.81 -2.02 15.02
CA ILE A 201 -7.00 -1.26 15.42
C ILE A 201 -7.94 -1.05 14.22
N HIS A 202 -7.37 -0.67 13.08
CA HIS A 202 -8.15 -0.50 11.85
C HIS A 202 -8.74 -1.83 11.35
N ALA A 203 -7.95 -2.93 11.40
CA ALA A 203 -8.40 -4.25 10.99
C ALA A 203 -9.54 -4.80 11.85
N GLN A 204 -9.51 -4.52 13.17
CA GLN A 204 -10.56 -4.94 14.10
C GLN A 204 -11.87 -4.14 13.98
N ASN A 205 -11.82 -2.99 13.33
CA ASN A 205 -12.94 -2.08 13.19
C ASN A 205 -13.36 -1.84 11.74
N ASP A 206 -12.97 -2.72 10.80
CA ASP A 206 -13.29 -2.61 9.38
C ASP A 206 -13.01 -1.21 8.81
N SER A 207 -11.89 -0.61 9.24
CA SER A 207 -11.47 0.76 8.94
C SER A 207 -12.42 1.87 9.46
N MET A 208 -13.37 1.54 10.33
CA MET A 208 -14.38 2.47 10.87
C MET A 208 -14.11 2.88 12.33
N TYR A 209 -12.86 2.71 12.81
CA TYR A 209 -12.49 3.17 14.16
C TYR A 209 -12.75 4.66 14.35
N ASN A 210 -12.39 5.46 13.36
CA ASN A 210 -12.81 6.87 13.23
C ASN A 210 -13.52 7.07 11.89
N THR A 211 -14.12 8.24 11.67
CA THR A 211 -14.80 8.55 10.42
C THR A 211 -13.83 8.47 9.24
N PRO A 212 -14.06 7.58 8.27
CA PRO A 212 -13.22 7.47 7.08
C PRO A 212 -13.48 8.63 6.11
N PRO A 213 -12.65 8.81 5.08
CA PRO A 213 -12.90 9.80 4.02
C PRO A 213 -14.04 9.30 3.10
N THR A 214 -15.28 9.43 3.56
CA THR A 214 -16.49 8.80 2.98
C THR A 214 -16.65 9.04 1.49
N TYR A 215 -16.49 10.30 1.06
CA TYR A 215 -16.60 10.65 -0.37
C TYR A 215 -15.49 10.00 -1.21
N ALA A 216 -14.24 10.09 -0.76
CA ALA A 216 -13.12 9.49 -1.48
C ALA A 216 -13.26 7.96 -1.57
N MET A 217 -13.73 7.32 -0.50
CA MET A 217 -13.99 5.88 -0.47
C MET A 217 -15.12 5.48 -1.44
N TYR A 218 -16.20 6.26 -1.49
CA TYR A 218 -17.29 6.06 -2.46
C TYR A 218 -16.82 6.15 -3.91
N ILE A 219 -16.07 7.22 -4.26
CA ILE A 219 -15.56 7.41 -5.62
C ILE A 219 -14.57 6.29 -5.98
N THR A 220 -13.69 5.89 -5.06
CA THR A 220 -12.76 4.76 -5.28
C THR A 220 -13.51 3.45 -5.52
N GLY A 221 -14.62 3.20 -4.79
CA GLY A 221 -15.50 2.06 -5.06
C GLY A 221 -16.11 2.09 -6.46
N LEU A 222 -16.49 3.28 -6.97
CA LEU A 222 -16.95 3.44 -8.36
C LEU A 222 -15.82 3.15 -9.38
N VAL A 223 -14.57 3.52 -9.08
CA VAL A 223 -13.41 3.18 -9.92
C VAL A 223 -13.22 1.67 -9.96
N PHE A 224 -13.33 0.97 -8.83
CA PHE A 224 -13.23 -0.50 -8.80
C PHE A 224 -14.32 -1.16 -9.67
N ALA A 225 -15.57 -0.71 -9.52
CA ALA A 225 -16.67 -1.19 -10.36
C ALA A 225 -16.43 -0.91 -11.86
N TRP A 226 -15.90 0.26 -12.19
CA TRP A 226 -15.54 0.61 -13.56
C TRP A 226 -14.43 -0.30 -14.12
N LEU A 227 -13.37 -0.59 -13.34
CA LEU A 227 -12.30 -1.51 -13.74
C LEU A 227 -12.85 -2.92 -14.01
N LYS A 228 -13.73 -3.43 -13.15
CA LYS A 228 -14.41 -4.73 -13.36
C LYS A 228 -15.18 -4.73 -14.68
N ASN A 229 -15.98 -3.69 -14.93
CA ASN A 229 -16.77 -3.56 -16.17
C ASN A 229 -15.90 -3.40 -17.43
N LYS A 230 -14.65 -2.94 -17.30
CA LYS A 230 -13.68 -2.87 -18.40
C LYS A 230 -12.98 -4.19 -18.69
N GLY A 231 -13.27 -5.26 -17.93
CA GLY A 231 -12.65 -6.57 -18.09
C GLY A 231 -11.48 -6.83 -17.14
N GLY A 232 -11.41 -6.06 -16.04
CA GLY A 232 -10.44 -6.25 -14.96
C GLY A 232 -9.01 -5.85 -15.31
N LEU A 233 -8.06 -6.30 -14.48
CA LEU A 233 -6.66 -5.84 -14.56
C LEU A 233 -5.93 -6.37 -15.80
N VAL A 234 -6.29 -7.53 -16.32
CA VAL A 234 -5.71 -8.07 -17.57
C VAL A 234 -6.02 -7.16 -18.77
N MET A 235 -7.23 -6.63 -18.83
CA MET A 235 -7.58 -5.67 -19.89
C MET A 235 -6.92 -4.31 -19.66
N MET A 236 -6.84 -3.84 -18.41
CA MET A 236 -6.15 -2.59 -18.09
C MET A 236 -4.67 -2.63 -18.45
N GLU A 237 -3.99 -3.74 -18.18
CA GLU A 237 -2.59 -3.94 -18.59
C GLU A 237 -2.42 -3.79 -20.11
N LYS A 238 -3.27 -4.45 -20.91
CA LYS A 238 -3.25 -4.32 -22.36
C LYS A 238 -3.45 -2.88 -22.83
N ILE A 239 -4.38 -2.14 -22.21
CA ILE A 239 -4.63 -0.73 -22.52
C ILE A 239 -3.39 0.11 -22.15
N ASN A 240 -2.77 -0.14 -21.00
CA ASN A 240 -1.61 0.63 -20.54
C ASN A 240 -0.35 0.36 -21.38
N ILE A 241 -0.13 -0.87 -21.82
CA ILE A 241 0.99 -1.21 -22.74
C ILE A 241 0.85 -0.51 -24.10
N THR A 242 -0.40 -0.22 -24.52
CA THR A 242 -0.66 0.41 -25.83
C THR A 242 -0.47 1.93 -25.80
N LYS A 243 -0.41 2.56 -24.63
CA LYS A 243 -0.20 4.01 -24.46
C LYS A 243 1.26 4.41 -24.55
#